data_26fe9a5eee2d536d2ff8f04f3a17c6ca
#
_entry.id   26fe9a5eee2d536d2ff8f04f3a17c6ca
#
_cell.length_a   1.000
_cell.length_b   1.000
_cell.length_c   1.000
_cell.angle_alpha   90.00
_cell.angle_beta   90.00
_cell.angle_gamma   90.00
#
_symmetry.space_group_name_H-M   'P 1'
#
loop_
_entity.id
_entity.type
_entity.pdbx_description
1 polymer ?
#
loop_
_entity_poly.entity_id
_entity_poly.type
_entity_poly.pdbx_seq_one_letter_code
_entity_poly.pdbx_strand_id
1 'polypeptide(L)'
;MDVLSTILSNSRTVFTPQWLALKDDTRDRESLSRSLMYYAKKGVLLNPRKGVYAKPKYNEQEMACTLLSPSYISLEYVLARAGVTFQYSSEITCISYQNRTIEVDGRAYVFRKINPIIWANMLGIEQRDNIAIATPERAFLDMIYLSAGQCYFDNLHPLNKDLVRQILPTYNSKIL
;
A
#
# COMPACT_ATOMS: atom_id res chain seq x y z
N MET A 1 4.23 23.37 -17.52
CA MET A 1 4.31 23.50 -16.05
C MET A 1 5.66 22.92 -15.61
N ASP A 2 6.34 23.53 -14.61
CA ASP A 2 7.59 22.94 -14.13
C ASP A 2 7.32 21.70 -13.29
N VAL A 3 8.05 20.61 -13.57
CA VAL A 3 7.89 19.31 -12.88
C VAL A 3 8.07 19.47 -11.37
N LEU A 4 9.03 20.27 -10.94
CA LEU A 4 9.29 20.50 -9.53
C LEU A 4 8.12 21.21 -8.84
N SER A 5 7.58 22.25 -9.47
CA SER A 5 6.39 22.96 -8.95
C SER A 5 5.20 22.02 -8.81
N THR A 6 4.96 21.15 -9.79
CA THR A 6 3.89 20.14 -9.74
C THR A 6 4.09 19.17 -8.57
N ILE A 7 5.31 18.73 -8.32
CA ILE A 7 5.64 17.82 -7.22
C ILE A 7 5.48 18.53 -5.87
N LEU A 8 6.04 19.72 -5.71
CA LEU A 8 6.05 20.40 -4.42
C LEU A 8 4.66 20.86 -3.98
N SER A 9 3.80 21.30 -4.92
CA SER A 9 2.43 21.72 -4.64
C SER A 9 1.44 20.57 -4.41
N ASN A 10 1.82 19.34 -4.78
CA ASN A 10 0.95 18.17 -4.62
C ASN A 10 0.99 17.64 -3.17
N SER A 11 -0.14 17.16 -2.64
CA SER A 11 -0.19 16.47 -1.34
C SER A 11 0.57 15.14 -1.36
N ARG A 12 0.65 14.52 -2.53
CA ARG A 12 1.40 13.27 -2.76
C ARG A 12 2.88 13.46 -2.41
N THR A 13 3.48 12.44 -1.80
CA THR A 13 4.86 12.45 -1.35
C THR A 13 5.76 11.47 -2.10
N VAL A 14 5.19 10.48 -2.78
CA VAL A 14 5.91 9.46 -3.56
C VAL A 14 5.44 9.49 -5.01
N PHE A 15 6.37 9.53 -5.96
CA PHE A 15 6.11 9.77 -7.38
C PHE A 15 6.79 8.74 -8.27
N THR A 16 6.15 8.42 -9.40
CA THR A 16 6.76 7.69 -10.50
C THR A 16 6.66 8.54 -11.78
N PRO A 17 7.56 8.35 -12.76
CA PRO A 17 7.45 9.01 -14.06
C PRO A 17 6.10 8.73 -14.75
N GLN A 18 5.58 7.51 -14.57
CA GLN A 18 4.29 7.12 -15.11
C GLN A 18 3.13 7.93 -14.50
N TRP A 19 3.14 8.14 -13.19
CA TRP A 19 2.11 8.95 -12.52
C TRP A 19 2.14 10.41 -12.99
N LEU A 20 3.34 10.97 -13.14
CA LEU A 20 3.47 12.33 -13.67
C LEU A 20 2.99 12.45 -15.12
N ALA A 21 3.26 11.46 -15.96
CA ALA A 21 2.79 11.43 -17.34
C ALA A 21 1.25 11.41 -17.44
N LEU A 22 0.55 10.85 -16.46
CA LEU A 22 -0.91 10.91 -16.37
C LEU A 22 -1.44 12.30 -15.96
N LYS A 23 -0.57 13.19 -15.46
CA LYS A 23 -0.93 14.55 -15.02
C LYS A 23 -0.47 15.64 -16.00
N ASP A 24 0.46 15.33 -16.85
CA ASP A 24 1.05 16.26 -17.82
C ASP A 24 1.14 15.58 -19.20
N ASP A 25 0.10 15.74 -19.99
CA ASP A 25 0.01 15.18 -21.35
C ASP A 25 1.00 15.80 -22.34
N THR A 26 1.71 16.88 -21.94
CA THR A 26 2.64 17.60 -22.81
C THR A 26 4.04 17.00 -22.82
N ARG A 27 4.34 16.07 -21.91
CA ARG A 27 5.68 15.47 -21.73
C ARG A 27 5.63 13.95 -21.77
N ASP A 28 6.56 13.39 -22.50
CA ASP A 28 6.76 11.95 -22.50
C ASP A 28 7.37 11.44 -21.17
N ARG A 29 7.16 10.16 -20.91
CA ARG A 29 7.64 9.48 -19.68
C ARG A 29 9.15 9.56 -19.52
N GLU A 30 9.91 9.56 -20.63
CA GLU A 30 11.37 9.57 -20.59
C GLU A 30 11.89 10.96 -20.18
N SER A 31 11.32 12.03 -20.70
CA SER A 31 11.61 13.41 -20.30
C SER A 31 11.32 13.65 -18.82
N LEU A 32 10.17 13.16 -18.33
CA LEU A 32 9.80 13.23 -16.92
C LEU A 32 10.77 12.43 -16.05
N SER A 33 11.19 11.25 -16.47
CA SER A 33 12.20 10.45 -15.77
C SER A 33 13.54 11.16 -15.66
N ARG A 34 13.99 11.82 -16.73
CA ARG A 34 15.22 12.63 -16.72
C ARG A 34 15.12 13.82 -15.75
N SER A 35 13.99 14.51 -15.74
CA SER A 35 13.73 15.62 -14.81
C SER A 35 13.75 15.17 -13.34
N LEU A 36 13.09 14.06 -13.03
CA LEU A 36 13.08 13.49 -11.67
C LEU A 36 14.48 13.07 -11.23
N MET A 37 15.24 12.43 -12.11
CA MET A 37 16.62 12.05 -11.84
C MET A 37 17.53 13.27 -11.61
N TYR A 38 17.32 14.34 -12.35
CA TYR A 38 18.04 15.61 -12.14
C TYR A 38 17.77 16.18 -10.75
N TYR A 39 16.50 16.26 -10.32
CA TYR A 39 16.15 16.76 -8.99
C TYR A 39 16.62 15.84 -7.86
N ALA A 40 16.67 14.53 -8.08
CA ALA A 40 17.24 13.59 -7.13
C ALA A 40 18.76 13.79 -6.99
N LYS A 41 19.50 13.97 -8.08
CA LYS A 41 20.93 14.30 -8.06
C LYS A 41 21.24 15.64 -7.37
N LYS A 42 20.31 16.59 -7.43
CA LYS A 42 20.42 17.88 -6.73
C LYS A 42 20.03 17.80 -5.24
N GLY A 43 19.60 16.65 -4.76
CA GLY A 43 19.18 16.45 -3.37
C GLY A 43 17.81 17.09 -3.02
N VAL A 44 17.06 17.54 -4.02
CA VAL A 44 15.70 18.10 -3.83
C VAL A 44 14.68 17.01 -3.62
N LEU A 45 14.87 15.86 -4.28
CA LEU A 45 14.06 14.65 -4.13
C LEU A 45 14.95 13.49 -3.68
N LEU A 46 14.35 12.50 -3.06
CA LEU A 46 14.95 11.19 -2.84
C LEU A 46 14.69 10.27 -4.04
N ASN A 47 15.59 9.33 -4.28
CA ASN A 47 15.38 8.22 -5.20
C ASN A 47 15.62 6.91 -4.45
N PRO A 48 14.69 6.49 -3.59
CA PRO A 48 14.87 5.33 -2.72
C PRO A 48 14.97 4.02 -3.52
N ARG A 49 14.42 4.02 -4.73
CA ARG A 49 14.48 2.88 -5.66
C ARG A 49 14.40 3.36 -7.10
N LYS A 50 15.02 2.62 -8.02
CA LYS A 50 14.94 2.91 -9.47
C LYS A 50 13.48 3.09 -9.93
N GLY A 51 13.19 4.28 -10.49
CA GLY A 51 11.86 4.65 -10.98
C GLY A 51 10.87 5.10 -9.91
N VAL A 52 11.29 5.19 -8.64
CA VAL A 52 10.48 5.73 -7.54
C VAL A 52 11.21 6.93 -6.95
N TYR A 53 10.52 8.05 -6.85
CA TYR A 53 11.04 9.30 -6.32
C TYR A 53 10.14 9.78 -5.18
N ALA A 54 10.72 10.44 -4.19
CA ALA A 54 9.98 10.86 -3.01
C ALA A 54 10.45 12.24 -2.52
N LYS A 55 9.56 12.94 -1.83
CA LYS A 55 9.95 14.11 -1.02
C LYS A 55 10.83 13.65 0.14
N PRO A 56 11.67 14.53 0.71
CA PRO A 56 12.55 14.19 1.85
C PRO A 56 11.80 13.59 3.06
N LYS A 57 10.55 14.02 3.28
CA LYS A 57 9.64 13.45 4.27
C LYS A 57 8.45 12.83 3.53
N TYR A 58 8.59 11.60 3.13
CA TYR A 58 7.51 10.89 2.44
C TYR A 58 6.67 10.04 3.39
N ASN A 59 5.44 9.76 2.97
CA ASN A 59 4.54 8.84 3.66
C ASN A 59 4.86 7.39 3.27
N GLU A 60 5.21 6.56 4.25
CA GLU A 60 5.57 5.16 4.05
C GLU A 60 4.40 4.30 3.54
N GLN A 61 3.16 4.63 3.91
CA GLN A 61 1.98 3.94 3.37
C GLN A 61 1.79 4.25 1.88
N GLU A 62 2.08 5.48 1.49
CA GLU A 62 2.06 5.90 0.09
C GLU A 62 3.20 5.22 -0.70
N MET A 63 4.38 5.05 -0.07
CA MET A 63 5.48 4.25 -0.63
C MET A 63 5.02 2.81 -0.89
N ALA A 64 4.39 2.15 0.08
CA ALA A 64 3.86 0.79 -0.08
C ALA A 64 2.96 0.65 -1.31
N CYS A 65 1.94 1.51 -1.44
CA CYS A 65 1.01 1.50 -2.57
C CYS A 65 1.64 1.89 -3.92
N THR A 66 2.81 2.55 -3.88
CA THR A 66 3.55 2.95 -5.09
C THR A 66 4.54 1.89 -5.56
N LEU A 67 5.20 1.18 -4.63
CA LEU A 67 6.21 0.16 -4.93
C LEU A 67 5.67 -1.01 -5.74
N LEU A 68 4.44 -1.42 -5.47
CA LEU A 68 3.75 -2.47 -6.21
C LEU A 68 2.27 -2.08 -6.34
N SER A 69 1.88 -1.62 -7.51
CA SER A 69 0.52 -1.20 -7.81
C SER A 69 -0.09 -2.12 -8.89
N PRO A 70 -1.36 -2.52 -8.74
CA PRO A 70 -2.26 -2.21 -7.63
C PRO A 70 -2.04 -3.11 -6.40
N SER A 71 -2.15 -2.51 -5.22
CA SER A 71 -2.08 -3.20 -3.92
C SER A 71 -2.85 -2.40 -2.86
N TYR A 72 -3.12 -3.02 -1.72
CA TYR A 72 -3.64 -2.32 -0.54
C TYR A 72 -2.96 -2.82 0.74
N ILE A 73 -2.80 -1.92 1.70
CA ILE A 73 -2.21 -2.22 3.00
C ILE A 73 -3.21 -3.04 3.82
N SER A 74 -2.74 -4.13 4.45
CA SER A 74 -3.59 -5.09 5.18
C SER A 74 -2.77 -5.91 6.17
N LEU A 75 -3.35 -7.00 6.67
CA LEU A 75 -2.70 -8.01 7.50
C LEU A 75 -2.13 -7.44 8.79
N GLU A 76 -0.94 -7.88 9.19
CA GLU A 76 -0.30 -7.56 10.47
C GLU A 76 -0.19 -6.06 10.71
N TYR A 77 0.13 -5.29 9.68
CA TYR A 77 0.26 -3.83 9.79
C TYR A 77 -1.02 -3.14 10.24
N VAL A 78 -2.16 -3.54 9.68
CA VAL A 78 -3.47 -2.98 10.03
C VAL A 78 -3.94 -3.53 11.38
N LEU A 79 -3.82 -4.83 11.60
CA LEU A 79 -4.28 -5.51 12.80
C LEU A 79 -3.56 -5.02 14.07
N ALA A 80 -2.24 -4.81 13.99
CA ALA A 80 -1.47 -4.27 15.11
C ALA A 80 -1.90 -2.84 15.46
N ARG A 81 -2.14 -1.98 14.45
CA ARG A 81 -2.61 -0.61 14.67
C ARG A 81 -4.03 -0.53 15.20
N ALA A 82 -4.85 -1.50 14.87
CA ALA A 82 -6.21 -1.62 15.39
C ALA A 82 -6.27 -2.25 16.80
N GLY A 83 -5.14 -2.73 17.35
CA GLY A 83 -5.11 -3.41 18.64
C GLY A 83 -5.73 -4.82 18.62
N VAL A 84 -5.80 -5.44 17.44
CA VAL A 84 -6.26 -6.82 17.27
C VAL A 84 -5.14 -7.81 17.55
N THR A 85 -3.90 -7.44 17.20
CA THR A 85 -2.68 -8.15 17.58
C THR A 85 -1.74 -7.21 18.34
N PHE A 86 -1.00 -7.73 19.30
CA PHE A 86 -0.07 -6.93 20.12
C PHE A 86 1.38 -7.08 19.66
N GLN A 87 1.61 -7.86 18.63
CA GLN A 87 2.94 -7.99 18.04
C GLN A 87 3.22 -6.79 17.13
N TYR A 88 4.21 -5.99 17.52
CA TYR A 88 4.69 -4.91 16.69
C TYR A 88 5.63 -5.43 15.60
N SER A 89 5.37 -5.06 14.35
CA SER A 89 6.29 -5.23 13.24
C SER A 89 6.61 -3.88 12.61
N SER A 90 7.88 -3.67 12.27
CA SER A 90 8.30 -2.50 11.50
C SER A 90 7.94 -2.62 10.01
N GLU A 91 7.54 -3.80 9.57
CA GLU A 91 7.15 -4.07 8.18
C GLU A 91 5.80 -3.43 7.83
N ILE A 92 5.63 -3.06 6.57
CA ILE A 92 4.32 -2.71 6.02
C ILE A 92 3.85 -3.88 5.16
N THR A 93 2.81 -4.56 5.64
CA THR A 93 2.22 -5.70 4.96
C THR A 93 1.08 -5.27 4.05
N CYS A 94 1.06 -5.83 2.84
CA CYS A 94 0.11 -5.48 1.78
C CYS A 94 -0.43 -6.73 1.10
N ILE A 95 -1.63 -6.60 0.57
CA ILE A 95 -2.22 -7.56 -0.36
C ILE A 95 -2.00 -7.09 -1.79
N SER A 96 -1.63 -8.02 -2.68
CA SER A 96 -1.36 -7.74 -4.09
C SER A 96 -1.64 -8.97 -4.96
N TYR A 97 -1.35 -8.85 -6.25
CA TYR A 97 -1.47 -9.93 -7.24
C TYR A 97 -0.28 -10.90 -7.26
N GLN A 98 0.79 -10.59 -6.51
CA GLN A 98 1.98 -11.45 -6.41
C GLN A 98 2.63 -11.36 -5.03
N ASN A 99 3.37 -12.41 -4.65
CA ASN A 99 4.22 -12.40 -3.47
C ASN A 99 5.53 -11.65 -3.78
N ARG A 100 5.87 -10.67 -2.96
CA ARG A 100 7.12 -9.92 -3.10
C ARG A 100 7.48 -9.24 -1.79
N THR A 101 8.77 -9.19 -1.48
CA THR A 101 9.32 -8.34 -0.42
C THR A 101 10.25 -7.31 -1.06
N ILE A 102 10.09 -6.05 -0.69
CA ILE A 102 10.90 -4.93 -1.17
C ILE A 102 11.39 -4.18 0.05
N GLU A 103 12.69 -3.96 0.14
CA GLU A 103 13.29 -3.15 1.18
C GLU A 103 13.59 -1.75 0.65
N VAL A 104 13.21 -0.72 1.40
CA VAL A 104 13.47 0.69 1.11
C VAL A 104 13.81 1.40 2.42
N ASP A 105 14.94 2.06 2.47
CA ASP A 105 15.42 2.83 3.62
C ASP A 105 15.37 2.04 4.94
N GLY A 106 15.75 0.75 4.90
CA GLY A 106 15.78 -0.15 6.07
C GLY A 106 14.39 -0.65 6.52
N ARG A 107 13.32 -0.38 5.76
CA ARG A 107 11.98 -0.90 6.00
C ARG A 107 11.58 -1.93 4.96
N ALA A 108 11.03 -3.06 5.42
CA ALA A 108 10.48 -4.09 4.56
C ALA A 108 9.01 -3.77 4.20
N TYR A 109 8.69 -3.90 2.93
CA TYR A 109 7.35 -3.85 2.35
C TYR A 109 7.03 -5.24 1.83
N VAL A 110 6.09 -5.92 2.50
CA VAL A 110 5.78 -7.33 2.25
C VAL A 110 4.45 -7.43 1.53
N PHE A 111 4.47 -7.87 0.29
CA PHE A 111 3.29 -8.07 -0.54
C PHE A 111 2.91 -9.55 -0.57
N ARG A 112 1.67 -9.85 -0.23
CA ARG A 112 1.11 -11.21 -0.21
C ARG A 112 0.05 -11.34 -1.29
N LYS A 113 0.19 -12.39 -2.09
CA LYS A 113 -0.81 -12.71 -3.12
C LYS A 113 -2.05 -13.32 -2.48
N ILE A 114 -3.21 -12.85 -2.92
CA ILE A 114 -4.51 -13.43 -2.57
C ILE A 114 -5.28 -13.85 -3.83
N ASN A 115 -6.36 -14.59 -3.67
CA ASN A 115 -7.22 -14.96 -4.80
C ASN A 115 -7.70 -13.69 -5.55
N PRO A 116 -7.64 -13.67 -6.90
CA PRO A 116 -8.05 -12.49 -7.69
C PRO A 116 -9.49 -12.03 -7.44
N ILE A 117 -10.40 -12.93 -7.14
CA ILE A 117 -11.82 -12.59 -6.84
C ILE A 117 -11.90 -11.81 -5.52
N ILE A 118 -11.15 -12.25 -4.49
CA ILE A 118 -11.09 -11.56 -3.20
C ILE A 118 -10.40 -10.21 -3.38
N TRP A 119 -9.29 -10.20 -4.11
CA TRP A 119 -8.50 -8.99 -4.36
C TRP A 119 -9.29 -7.91 -5.11
N ALA A 120 -10.13 -8.29 -6.07
CA ALA A 120 -10.96 -7.36 -6.85
C ALA A 120 -12.14 -6.78 -6.06
N ASN A 121 -12.56 -7.41 -4.96
CA ASN A 121 -13.64 -6.91 -4.13
C ASN A 121 -13.13 -5.81 -3.20
N MET A 122 -13.64 -4.59 -3.39
CA MET A 122 -13.22 -3.39 -2.65
C MET A 122 -13.92 -3.20 -1.29
N LEU A 123 -14.84 -4.11 -0.90
CA LEU A 123 -15.54 -4.00 0.38
C LEU A 123 -14.57 -4.12 1.56
N GLY A 124 -14.59 -3.15 2.44
CA GLY A 124 -13.64 -3.05 3.56
C GLY A 124 -12.26 -2.52 3.17
N ILE A 125 -12.11 -1.91 1.98
CA ILE A 125 -10.89 -1.21 1.57
C ILE A 125 -11.21 0.28 1.45
N GLU A 126 -10.51 1.09 2.22
CA GLU A 126 -10.62 2.55 2.19
C GLU A 126 -9.57 3.13 1.23
N GLN A 127 -10.03 4.09 0.42
CA GLN A 127 -9.15 4.92 -0.39
C GLN A 127 -8.96 6.26 0.30
N ARG A 128 -7.72 6.56 0.69
CA ARG A 128 -7.34 7.85 1.31
C ARG A 128 -6.25 8.47 0.45
N ASP A 129 -6.61 9.46 -0.36
CA ASP A 129 -5.70 10.07 -1.34
C ASP A 129 -5.07 9.01 -2.27
N ASN A 130 -3.79 8.71 -2.06
CA ASN A 130 -3.01 7.76 -2.86
C ASN A 130 -2.77 6.44 -2.12
N ILE A 131 -3.46 6.20 -1.01
CA ILE A 131 -3.30 5.05 -0.14
C ILE A 131 -4.57 4.22 -0.18
N ALA A 132 -4.43 2.94 -0.52
CA ALA A 132 -5.46 1.93 -0.35
C ALA A 132 -5.14 1.14 0.92
N ILE A 133 -6.05 1.10 1.88
CA ILE A 133 -5.84 0.45 3.16
C ILE A 133 -7.10 -0.33 3.59
N ALA A 134 -6.90 -1.54 4.06
CA ALA A 134 -7.97 -2.37 4.60
C ALA A 134 -8.50 -1.81 5.93
N THR A 135 -9.80 -1.97 6.18
CA THR A 135 -10.33 -1.86 7.52
C THR A 135 -9.80 -3.00 8.39
N PRO A 136 -9.84 -2.89 9.73
CA PRO A 136 -9.45 -3.99 10.62
C PRO A 136 -10.17 -5.30 10.30
N GLU A 137 -11.46 -5.24 9.96
CA GLU A 137 -12.31 -6.40 9.62
C GLU A 137 -11.85 -7.06 8.31
N ARG A 138 -11.49 -6.26 7.31
CA ARG A 138 -10.95 -6.77 6.05
C ARG A 138 -9.59 -7.42 6.27
N ALA A 139 -8.69 -6.77 7.01
CA ALA A 139 -7.38 -7.29 7.33
C ALA A 139 -7.45 -8.58 8.16
N PHE A 140 -8.42 -8.67 9.08
CA PHE A 140 -8.71 -9.88 9.85
C PHE A 140 -9.09 -11.06 8.94
N LEU A 141 -10.00 -10.85 8.00
CA LEU A 141 -10.43 -11.90 7.06
C LEU A 141 -9.32 -12.26 6.05
N ASP A 142 -8.55 -11.28 5.55
CA ASP A 142 -7.36 -11.53 4.72
C ASP A 142 -6.36 -12.44 5.44
N MET A 143 -6.11 -12.17 6.74
CA MET A 143 -5.18 -12.95 7.56
C MET A 143 -5.66 -14.39 7.75
N ILE A 144 -6.93 -14.59 8.12
CA ILE A 144 -7.51 -15.94 8.28
C ILE A 144 -7.41 -16.71 6.97
N TYR A 145 -7.74 -16.08 5.85
CA TYR A 145 -7.69 -16.73 4.55
C TYR A 145 -6.28 -17.16 4.15
N LEU A 146 -5.28 -16.29 4.31
CA LEU A 146 -3.90 -16.57 3.92
C LEU A 146 -3.19 -17.55 4.84
N SER A 147 -3.55 -17.58 6.12
CA SER A 147 -3.01 -18.53 7.10
C SER A 147 -3.78 -19.85 7.16
N ALA A 148 -4.82 -20.03 6.36
CA ALA A 148 -5.75 -21.16 6.44
C ALA A 148 -6.30 -21.37 7.86
N GLY A 149 -6.59 -20.26 8.57
CA GLY A 149 -7.06 -20.26 9.95
C GLY A 149 -5.98 -20.51 11.01
N GLN A 150 -4.73 -20.71 10.61
CA GLN A 150 -3.59 -20.92 11.51
C GLN A 150 -2.97 -19.59 11.96
N CYS A 151 -3.79 -18.73 12.55
CA CYS A 151 -3.38 -17.43 13.08
C CYS A 151 -3.98 -17.22 14.46
N TYR A 152 -3.34 -16.35 15.24
CA TYR A 152 -3.78 -15.98 16.57
C TYR A 152 -4.05 -14.48 16.62
N PHE A 153 -5.10 -14.11 17.37
CA PHE A 153 -5.48 -12.73 17.59
C PHE A 153 -5.59 -12.49 19.10
N ASP A 154 -4.96 -11.46 19.59
CA ASP A 154 -4.91 -11.13 21.02
C ASP A 154 -6.23 -10.53 21.51
N ASN A 155 -6.89 -9.74 20.65
CA ASN A 155 -8.08 -8.99 21.01
C ASN A 155 -9.01 -8.76 19.81
N LEU A 156 -10.22 -9.31 19.88
CA LEU A 156 -11.23 -9.14 18.82
C LEU A 156 -12.24 -8.00 19.10
N HIS A 157 -12.14 -7.33 20.25
CA HIS A 157 -13.07 -6.25 20.60
C HIS A 157 -13.08 -5.05 19.63
N PRO A 158 -11.95 -4.65 19.01
CA PRO A 158 -11.94 -3.57 18.05
C PRO A 158 -12.72 -3.83 16.76
N LEU A 159 -13.01 -5.11 16.46
CA LEU A 159 -13.66 -5.50 15.21
C LEU A 159 -15.19 -5.27 15.26
N ASN A 160 -15.71 -4.65 14.21
CA ASN A 160 -17.14 -4.55 13.97
C ASN A 160 -17.68 -5.87 13.40
N LYS A 161 -18.41 -6.62 14.20
CA LYS A 161 -18.94 -7.94 13.83
C LYS A 161 -19.89 -7.89 12.63
N ASP A 162 -20.65 -6.82 12.47
CA ASP A 162 -21.58 -6.69 11.34
C ASP A 162 -20.84 -6.43 10.04
N LEU A 163 -19.77 -5.62 10.08
CA LEU A 163 -18.90 -5.42 8.93
C LEU A 163 -18.14 -6.71 8.56
N VAL A 164 -17.65 -7.48 9.55
CA VAL A 164 -17.08 -8.82 9.29
C VAL A 164 -18.07 -9.70 8.55
N ARG A 165 -19.35 -9.77 9.02
CA ARG A 165 -20.40 -10.57 8.35
C ARG A 165 -20.67 -10.10 6.93
N GLN A 166 -20.61 -8.80 6.65
CA GLN A 166 -20.81 -8.26 5.31
C GLN A 166 -19.67 -8.62 4.34
N ILE A 167 -18.43 -8.62 4.84
CA ILE A 167 -17.24 -8.90 4.02
C ILE A 167 -17.03 -10.41 3.83
N LEU A 168 -17.39 -11.24 4.82
CA LEU A 168 -17.13 -12.68 4.86
C LEU A 168 -17.52 -13.45 3.58
N PRO A 169 -18.67 -13.18 2.93
CA PRO A 169 -19.04 -13.86 1.70
C PRO A 169 -18.03 -13.73 0.55
N THR A 170 -17.21 -12.69 0.58
CA THR A 170 -16.13 -12.46 -0.41
C THR A 170 -15.08 -13.58 -0.41
N TYR A 171 -14.89 -14.24 0.73
CA TYR A 171 -13.83 -15.25 0.92
C TYR A 171 -14.28 -16.67 0.58
N ASN A 172 -15.57 -16.86 0.32
CA ASN A 172 -16.19 -18.17 -0.02
C ASN A 172 -15.78 -19.34 0.90
N SER A 173 -16.35 -20.50 0.70
CA SER A 173 -16.29 -21.76 1.43
C SER A 173 -14.94 -22.26 1.99
N LYS A 174 -13.85 -21.51 1.92
CA LYS A 174 -12.53 -21.90 2.47
C LYS A 174 -12.26 -21.41 3.90
N ILE A 175 -13.15 -20.58 4.46
CA ILE A 175 -12.99 -20.05 5.83
C ILE A 175 -13.98 -20.70 6.80
N LEU A 176 -14.95 -21.44 6.30
CA LEU A 176 -15.94 -22.21 7.09
C LEU A 176 -15.49 -23.65 7.23
#